data_bc11aa5ed903175032f0052fb521b850
#
_entry.id   bc11aa5ed903175032f0052fb521b850
#
_cell.length_a   1.000
_cell.length_b   1.000
_cell.length_c   1.000
_cell.angle_alpha   90.00
_cell.angle_beta   90.00
_cell.angle_gamma   90.00
#
_symmetry.space_group_name_H-M   'P 1'
#
loop_
_entity.id
_entity.type
_entity.pdbx_description
1 polymer ?
#
loop_
_entity_poly.entity_id
_entity_poly.type
_entity_poly.pdbx_seq_one_letter_code
_entity_poly.pdbx_strand_id
1 'polypeptide(L)'
;MSWWSRLLGGKSKNQPGTRRVDYLGEAIALERQGDFDAALTSYRLALRDRPNDPKILQNIAIAYSRTGRLEDAIRSYRRALEVAPDQSGAHYGLAFLLLKRGDRAGAMSHLDAFLRHPPENGETERWVRHAEQTLSALRSGADVSTEAQS
;
A
#
# COMPACT_ATOMS: atom_id res chain seq x y z
N MET A 1 -9.34 -59.59 -8.55
CA MET A 1 -9.40 -58.11 -8.65
C MET A 1 -10.82 -57.66 -8.39
N SER A 2 -11.02 -57.01 -7.26
CA SER A 2 -12.36 -56.57 -6.87
C SER A 2 -12.76 -55.38 -7.72
N TRP A 3 -14.01 -55.37 -8.16
CA TRP A 3 -14.61 -54.30 -8.95
C TRP A 3 -14.54 -52.93 -8.25
N TRP A 4 -14.32 -52.92 -6.92
CA TRP A 4 -14.12 -51.74 -6.08
C TRP A 4 -12.89 -50.93 -6.49
N SER A 5 -11.83 -51.56 -6.99
CA SER A 5 -10.62 -50.87 -7.41
C SER A 5 -10.87 -50.01 -8.66
N ARG A 6 -11.89 -50.34 -9.46
CA ARG A 6 -12.29 -49.54 -10.62
C ARG A 6 -13.18 -48.36 -10.22
N LEU A 7 -13.93 -48.47 -9.14
CA LEU A 7 -14.76 -47.40 -8.60
C LEU A 7 -13.93 -46.38 -7.83
N LEU A 8 -12.84 -46.81 -7.20
CA LEU A 8 -11.94 -45.93 -6.44
C LEU A 8 -10.73 -45.44 -7.25
N GLY A 9 -10.52 -46.04 -8.45
CA GLY A 9 -9.43 -45.69 -9.35
C GLY A 9 -9.69 -44.52 -10.29
N GLY A 10 -10.87 -43.96 -10.24
CA GLY A 10 -11.14 -42.68 -10.89
C GLY A 10 -10.44 -41.55 -10.18
N LYS A 11 -9.14 -41.44 -10.33
CA LYS A 11 -8.48 -40.15 -10.12
C LYS A 11 -9.15 -39.18 -11.08
N SER A 12 -10.14 -38.48 -10.57
CA SER A 12 -10.63 -37.28 -11.20
C SER A 12 -9.44 -36.33 -11.34
N LYS A 13 -8.82 -36.36 -12.51
CA LYS A 13 -7.77 -35.41 -12.88
C LYS A 13 -8.33 -33.98 -13.02
N ASN A 14 -9.61 -33.82 -12.75
CA ASN A 14 -10.34 -32.56 -12.73
C ASN A 14 -11.06 -32.39 -11.40
N GLN A 15 -10.36 -32.58 -10.27
CA GLN A 15 -10.70 -31.72 -9.16
C GLN A 15 -10.26 -30.31 -9.63
N PRO A 16 -11.18 -29.35 -9.74
CA PRO A 16 -10.75 -27.97 -9.79
C PRO A 16 -9.91 -27.80 -8.54
N GLY A 17 -8.57 -27.75 -8.70
CA GLY A 17 -7.70 -27.36 -7.63
C GLY A 17 -8.37 -26.16 -7.03
N THR A 18 -8.56 -26.15 -5.72
CA THR A 18 -9.16 -25.02 -5.02
C THR A 18 -8.48 -23.79 -5.58
N ARG A 19 -9.20 -23.10 -6.47
CA ARG A 19 -8.66 -21.91 -7.14
C ARG A 19 -8.33 -20.95 -6.02
N ARG A 20 -7.04 -20.82 -5.74
CA ARG A 20 -6.59 -19.90 -4.69
C ARG A 20 -7.15 -18.53 -5.06
N VAL A 21 -8.01 -18.00 -4.20
CA VAL A 21 -8.65 -16.72 -4.48
C VAL A 21 -7.57 -15.66 -4.52
N ASP A 22 -7.48 -14.92 -5.60
CA ASP A 22 -6.56 -13.80 -5.75
C ASP A 22 -7.13 -12.56 -5.05
N TYR A 23 -7.03 -12.56 -3.73
CA TYR A 23 -7.51 -11.43 -2.92
C TYR A 23 -6.81 -10.12 -3.23
N LEU A 24 -5.53 -10.17 -3.64
CA LEU A 24 -4.80 -8.97 -4.04
C LEU A 24 -5.35 -8.38 -5.33
N GLY A 25 -5.55 -9.20 -6.35
CA GLY A 25 -6.17 -8.77 -7.61
C GLY A 25 -7.58 -8.23 -7.41
N GLU A 26 -8.39 -8.89 -6.58
CA GLU A 26 -9.72 -8.43 -6.20
C GLU A 26 -9.67 -7.07 -5.51
N ALA A 27 -8.78 -6.89 -4.53
CA ALA A 27 -8.62 -5.62 -3.82
C ALA A 27 -8.24 -4.48 -4.75
N ILE A 28 -7.30 -4.70 -5.65
CA ILE A 28 -6.88 -3.70 -6.65
C ILE A 28 -8.04 -3.33 -7.58
N ALA A 29 -8.85 -4.30 -7.99
CA ALA A 29 -10.02 -4.05 -8.84
C ALA A 29 -11.07 -3.20 -8.09
N LEU A 30 -11.34 -3.50 -6.83
CA LEU A 30 -12.27 -2.74 -5.98
C LEU A 30 -11.77 -1.31 -5.73
N GLU A 31 -10.47 -1.14 -5.50
CA GLU A 31 -9.85 0.18 -5.35
C GLU A 31 -10.03 1.04 -6.62
N ARG A 32 -9.83 0.45 -7.80
CA ARG A 32 -10.06 1.14 -9.08
C ARG A 32 -11.52 1.57 -9.28
N GLN A 33 -12.46 0.85 -8.69
CA GLN A 33 -13.87 1.19 -8.68
C GLN A 33 -14.23 2.26 -7.62
N GLY A 34 -13.28 2.62 -6.76
CA GLY A 34 -13.48 3.53 -5.65
C GLY A 34 -14.12 2.89 -4.41
N ASP A 35 -14.31 1.58 -4.40
CA ASP A 35 -14.81 0.84 -3.25
C ASP A 35 -13.68 0.47 -2.29
N PHE A 36 -13.20 1.47 -1.56
CA PHE A 36 -12.05 1.32 -0.66
C PHE A 36 -12.34 0.45 0.55
N ASP A 37 -13.58 0.43 1.05
CA ASP A 37 -13.95 -0.42 2.19
C ASP A 37 -13.94 -1.90 1.81
N ALA A 38 -14.50 -2.25 0.66
CA ALA A 38 -14.42 -3.61 0.13
C ALA A 38 -12.97 -3.99 -0.23
N ALA A 39 -12.21 -3.05 -0.81
CA ALA A 39 -10.79 -3.26 -1.10
C ALA A 39 -9.98 -3.56 0.17
N LEU A 40 -10.23 -2.84 1.27
CA LEU A 40 -9.57 -3.10 2.56
C LEU A 40 -9.84 -4.52 3.07
N THR A 41 -11.06 -5.02 2.92
CA THR A 41 -11.39 -6.40 3.29
C THR A 41 -10.57 -7.40 2.48
N SER A 42 -10.51 -7.24 1.17
CA SER A 42 -9.73 -8.12 0.29
C SER A 42 -8.22 -7.98 0.52
N TYR A 43 -7.71 -6.78 0.76
CA TYR A 43 -6.31 -6.58 1.14
C TYR A 43 -5.93 -7.29 2.45
N ARG A 44 -6.81 -7.26 3.45
CA ARG A 44 -6.58 -8.00 4.71
C ARG A 44 -6.53 -9.50 4.49
N LEU A 45 -7.37 -10.04 3.62
CA LEU A 45 -7.33 -11.45 3.24
C LEU A 45 -6.04 -11.79 2.47
N ALA A 46 -5.59 -10.92 1.56
CA ALA A 46 -4.29 -11.06 0.89
C ALA A 46 -3.12 -11.02 1.89
N LEU A 47 -3.21 -10.18 2.90
CA LEU A 47 -2.19 -10.06 3.95
C LEU A 47 -2.11 -11.30 4.83
N ARG A 48 -3.22 -12.04 5.03
CA ARG A 48 -3.21 -13.34 5.73
C ARG A 48 -2.33 -14.37 5.01
N ASP A 49 -2.33 -14.35 3.68
CA ASP A 49 -1.50 -15.22 2.86
C ASP A 49 -0.03 -14.77 2.82
N ARG A 50 0.19 -13.47 2.90
CA ARG A 50 1.52 -12.82 2.85
C ARG A 50 1.65 -11.74 3.92
N PRO A 51 1.87 -12.13 5.20
CA PRO A 51 1.75 -11.22 6.36
C PRO A 51 2.71 -10.03 6.38
N ASN A 52 3.85 -10.16 5.69
CA ASN A 52 4.91 -9.17 5.66
C ASN A 52 5.16 -8.64 4.25
N ASP A 53 4.16 -8.69 3.37
CA ASP A 53 4.28 -8.09 2.04
C ASP A 53 4.18 -6.56 2.14
N PRO A 54 5.28 -5.81 1.90
CA PRO A 54 5.28 -4.37 2.06
C PRO A 54 4.38 -3.65 1.04
N LYS A 55 4.17 -4.22 -0.14
CA LYS A 55 3.26 -3.66 -1.15
C LYS A 55 1.80 -3.75 -0.72
N ILE A 56 1.40 -4.89 -0.14
CA ILE A 56 0.04 -5.04 0.39
C ILE A 56 -0.18 -4.05 1.54
N LEU A 57 0.79 -3.92 2.46
CA LEU A 57 0.73 -2.97 3.57
C LEU A 57 0.64 -1.52 3.07
N GLN A 58 1.38 -1.17 2.03
CA GLN A 58 1.29 0.16 1.39
C GLN A 58 -0.09 0.39 0.78
N ASN A 59 -0.64 -0.57 0.06
CA ASN A 59 -1.98 -0.46 -0.54
C ASN A 59 -3.07 -0.33 0.53
N ILE A 60 -2.96 -1.04 1.64
CA ILE A 60 -3.84 -0.87 2.80
C ILE A 60 -3.75 0.57 3.34
N ALA A 61 -2.55 1.11 3.46
CA ALA A 61 -2.35 2.49 3.91
C ALA A 61 -3.01 3.51 2.96
N ILE A 62 -2.88 3.31 1.65
CA ILE A 62 -3.54 4.15 0.64
C ILE A 62 -5.06 4.08 0.79
N ALA A 63 -5.63 2.89 0.93
CA ALA A 63 -7.06 2.71 1.09
C ALA A 63 -7.59 3.36 2.39
N TYR A 64 -6.88 3.24 3.50
CA TYR A 64 -7.20 3.97 4.73
C TYR A 64 -7.13 5.49 4.54
N SER A 65 -6.12 5.97 3.84
CA SER A 65 -5.98 7.40 3.54
C SER A 65 -7.17 7.92 2.71
N ARG A 66 -7.60 7.16 1.73
CA ARG A 66 -8.75 7.50 0.88
C ARG A 66 -10.09 7.52 1.64
N THR A 67 -10.21 6.76 2.70
CA THR A 67 -11.40 6.72 3.56
C THR A 67 -11.31 7.66 4.77
N GLY A 68 -10.28 8.49 4.85
CA GLY A 68 -10.09 9.45 5.93
C GLY A 68 -9.62 8.85 7.25
N ARG A 69 -9.16 7.60 7.24
CA ARG A 69 -8.67 6.89 8.44
C ARG A 69 -7.18 7.12 8.62
N LEU A 70 -6.84 8.34 9.01
CA LEU A 70 -5.48 8.86 9.06
C LEU A 70 -4.52 8.01 9.91
N GLU A 71 -4.91 7.68 11.15
CA GLU A 71 -4.04 6.94 12.06
C GLU A 71 -3.83 5.48 11.63
N ASP A 72 -4.86 4.86 11.05
CA ASP A 72 -4.74 3.52 10.48
C ASP A 72 -3.79 3.52 9.27
N ALA A 73 -3.87 4.53 8.42
CA ALA A 73 -2.99 4.71 7.27
C ALA A 73 -1.52 4.90 7.73
N ILE A 74 -1.28 5.75 8.70
CA ILE A 74 0.07 5.98 9.27
C ILE A 74 0.66 4.68 9.82
N ARG A 75 -0.10 3.92 10.60
CA ARG A 75 0.35 2.63 11.13
C ARG A 75 0.69 1.64 10.03
N SER A 76 -0.12 1.58 8.99
CA SER A 76 0.10 0.66 7.87
C SER A 76 1.37 1.00 7.07
N TYR A 77 1.61 2.28 6.81
CA TYR A 77 2.87 2.72 6.18
C TYR A 77 4.10 2.43 7.07
N ARG A 78 4.01 2.71 8.37
CA ARG A 78 5.10 2.40 9.30
C ARG A 78 5.43 0.92 9.31
N ARG A 79 4.42 0.07 9.33
CA ARG A 79 4.62 -1.38 9.25
C ARG A 79 5.25 -1.80 7.92
N ALA A 80 4.85 -1.20 6.80
CA ALA A 80 5.49 -1.43 5.51
C ALA A 80 6.99 -1.09 5.54
N LEU A 81 7.35 0.03 6.18
CA LEU A 81 8.74 0.48 6.32
C LEU A 81 9.56 -0.34 7.34
N GLU A 82 8.93 -0.97 8.32
CA GLU A 82 9.60 -1.96 9.18
C GLU A 82 10.07 -3.18 8.38
N VAL A 83 9.27 -3.60 7.39
CA VAL A 83 9.60 -4.73 6.51
C VAL A 83 10.56 -4.31 5.40
N ALA A 84 10.34 -3.17 4.78
CA ALA A 84 11.11 -2.63 3.66
C ALA A 84 11.45 -1.15 3.90
N PRO A 85 12.55 -0.87 4.63
CA PRO A 85 12.93 0.50 5.03
C PRO A 85 13.21 1.47 3.87
N ASP A 86 13.49 0.95 2.70
CA ASP A 86 13.79 1.70 1.47
C ASP A 86 12.60 1.82 0.52
N GLN A 87 11.40 1.39 0.93
CA GLN A 87 10.19 1.49 0.11
C GLN A 87 9.79 2.96 -0.09
N SER A 88 10.17 3.53 -1.23
CA SER A 88 10.00 4.94 -1.54
C SER A 88 8.55 5.43 -1.51
N GLY A 89 7.63 4.65 -2.05
CA GLY A 89 6.20 4.98 -2.02
C GLY A 89 5.63 5.09 -0.61
N ALA A 90 6.10 4.26 0.33
CA ALA A 90 5.69 4.34 1.72
C ALA A 90 6.25 5.59 2.42
N HIS A 91 7.49 5.97 2.15
CA HIS A 91 8.05 7.22 2.65
C HIS A 91 7.28 8.44 2.15
N TYR A 92 7.00 8.48 0.85
CA TYR A 92 6.23 9.58 0.25
C TYR A 92 4.82 9.67 0.87
N GLY A 93 4.07 8.59 0.90
CA GLY A 93 2.72 8.56 1.45
C GLY A 93 2.68 8.93 2.94
N LEU A 94 3.58 8.37 3.73
CA LEU A 94 3.67 8.67 5.16
C LEU A 94 4.01 10.13 5.44
N ALA A 95 4.91 10.73 4.65
CA ALA A 95 5.28 12.14 4.80
C ALA A 95 4.07 13.06 4.72
N PHE A 96 3.22 12.89 3.72
CA PHE A 96 2.03 13.73 3.54
C PHE A 96 0.95 13.49 4.59
N LEU A 97 0.81 12.26 5.09
CA LEU A 97 -0.07 11.97 6.23
C LEU A 97 0.43 12.61 7.53
N LEU A 98 1.73 12.61 7.75
CA LEU A 98 2.34 13.28 8.91
C LEU A 98 2.17 14.80 8.83
N LEU A 99 2.28 15.41 7.65
CA LEU A 99 1.95 16.83 7.46
C LEU A 99 0.50 17.12 7.84
N LYS A 100 -0.42 16.29 7.37
CA LYS A 100 -1.84 16.42 7.69
C LYS A 100 -2.12 16.34 9.19
N ARG A 101 -1.33 15.54 9.91
CA ARG A 101 -1.38 15.43 11.37
C ARG A 101 -0.65 16.55 12.10
N GLY A 102 0.12 17.39 11.39
CA GLY A 102 0.92 18.47 11.97
C GLY A 102 2.33 18.08 12.39
N ASP A 103 2.78 16.88 12.09
CA ASP A 103 4.15 16.42 12.36
C ASP A 103 5.09 16.82 11.22
N ARG A 104 5.55 18.07 11.25
CA ARG A 104 6.46 18.63 10.24
C ARG A 104 7.81 17.93 10.21
N ALA A 105 8.39 17.68 11.38
CA ALA A 105 9.70 17.05 11.50
C ALA A 105 9.70 15.61 10.95
N GLY A 106 8.68 14.82 11.29
CA GLY A 106 8.49 13.49 10.75
C GLY A 106 8.31 13.50 9.22
N ALA A 107 7.50 14.44 8.72
CA ALA A 107 7.28 14.59 7.29
C ALA A 107 8.58 14.92 6.54
N MET A 108 9.38 15.85 7.05
CA MET A 108 10.68 16.21 6.46
C MET A 108 11.62 15.02 6.39
N SER A 109 11.70 14.22 7.45
CA SER A 109 12.53 13.02 7.51
C SER A 109 12.13 12.01 6.43
N HIS A 110 10.84 11.78 6.24
CA HIS A 110 10.36 10.84 5.21
C HIS A 110 10.47 11.38 3.80
N LEU A 111 10.33 12.69 3.57
CA LEU A 111 10.61 13.31 2.27
C LEU A 111 12.10 13.20 1.91
N ASP A 112 13.01 13.44 2.86
CA ASP A 112 14.44 13.21 2.65
C ASP A 112 14.74 11.76 2.28
N ALA A 113 14.11 10.80 2.95
CA ALA A 113 14.28 9.38 2.66
C ALA A 113 13.75 9.03 1.25
N PHE A 114 12.60 9.56 0.84
CA PHE A 114 12.07 9.40 -0.50
C PHE A 114 13.02 9.95 -1.58
N LEU A 115 13.57 11.15 -1.37
CA LEU A 115 14.46 11.80 -2.34
C LEU A 115 15.82 11.12 -2.46
N ARG A 116 16.27 10.39 -1.44
CA ARG A 116 17.50 9.59 -1.52
C ARG A 116 17.37 8.36 -2.43
N HIS A 117 16.17 7.77 -2.49
CA HIS A 117 15.89 6.57 -3.26
C HIS A 117 14.54 6.69 -3.98
N PRO A 118 14.40 7.63 -4.93
CA PRO A 118 13.15 7.77 -5.66
C PRO A 118 12.89 6.54 -6.54
N PRO A 119 11.63 6.19 -6.83
CA PRO A 119 11.32 5.07 -7.70
C PRO A 119 11.80 5.33 -9.13
N GLU A 120 12.26 4.27 -9.80
CA GLU A 120 12.74 4.34 -11.18
C GLU A 120 11.61 4.05 -12.19
N ASN A 121 10.64 4.95 -12.29
CA ASN A 121 9.56 4.82 -13.28
C ASN A 121 9.24 6.17 -13.94
N GLY A 122 8.53 6.14 -15.06
CA GLY A 122 8.28 7.32 -15.89
C GLY A 122 7.44 8.44 -15.25
N GLU A 123 6.80 8.19 -14.09
CA GLU A 123 6.04 9.20 -13.35
C GLU A 123 6.82 9.82 -12.19
N THR A 124 8.03 9.35 -11.97
CA THR A 124 8.88 9.70 -10.82
C THR A 124 9.19 11.19 -10.74
N GLU A 125 9.43 11.84 -11.86
CA GLU A 125 9.79 13.27 -11.88
C GLU A 125 8.73 14.17 -11.22
N ARG A 126 7.46 13.88 -11.43
CA ARG A 126 6.37 14.63 -10.80
C ARG A 126 6.38 14.48 -9.28
N TRP A 127 6.57 13.25 -8.79
CA TRP A 127 6.62 12.96 -7.36
C TRP A 127 7.86 13.54 -6.70
N VAL A 128 9.02 13.44 -7.35
CA VAL A 128 10.28 14.04 -6.89
C VAL A 128 10.15 15.55 -6.80
N ARG A 129 9.65 16.20 -7.83
CA ARG A 129 9.44 17.66 -7.84
C ARG A 129 8.51 18.11 -6.72
N HIS A 130 7.41 17.41 -6.53
CA HIS A 130 6.47 17.72 -5.45
C HIS A 130 7.11 17.55 -4.07
N ALA A 131 7.88 16.46 -3.86
CA ALA A 131 8.60 16.23 -2.61
C ALA A 131 9.66 17.32 -2.34
N GLU A 132 10.43 17.71 -3.36
CA GLU A 132 11.44 18.79 -3.25
C GLU A 132 10.80 20.12 -2.90
N GLN A 133 9.73 20.49 -3.56
CA GLN A 133 8.99 21.74 -3.29
C GLN A 133 8.43 21.75 -1.87
N THR A 134 7.81 20.66 -1.45
CA THR A 134 7.26 20.53 -0.10
C THR A 134 8.36 20.60 0.96
N LEU A 135 9.45 19.87 0.77
CA LEU A 135 10.58 19.89 1.71
C LEU A 135 11.21 21.30 1.82
N SER A 136 11.38 21.99 0.69
CA SER A 136 11.86 23.37 0.65
C SER A 136 10.94 24.32 1.42
N ALA A 137 9.63 24.22 1.20
CA ALA A 137 8.63 25.01 1.91
C ALA A 137 8.66 24.75 3.41
N LEU A 138 8.77 23.48 3.82
CA LEU A 138 8.87 23.10 5.24
C LEU A 138 10.14 23.67 5.91
N ARG A 139 11.27 23.65 5.21
CA ARG A 139 12.55 24.21 5.69
C ARG A 139 12.52 25.74 5.82
N SER A 140 11.80 26.43 4.95
CA SER A 140 11.62 27.87 5.00
C SER A 140 10.58 28.35 6.01
N GLY A 141 9.86 27.43 6.66
CA GLY A 141 8.78 27.74 7.58
C GLY A 141 7.48 28.18 6.92
N ALA A 142 7.35 28.00 5.59
CA ALA A 142 6.12 28.28 4.87
C ALA A 142 4.97 27.36 5.32
N ASP A 143 3.75 27.87 5.27
CA ASP A 143 2.57 27.06 5.56
C ASP A 143 2.23 26.18 4.35
N VAL A 144 2.41 24.88 4.48
CA VAL A 144 2.12 23.88 3.44
C VAL A 144 0.73 23.25 3.59
N SER A 145 -0.03 23.71 4.57
CA SER A 145 -1.34 23.12 4.91
C SER A 145 -2.38 23.31 3.81
N THR A 146 -2.16 24.22 2.87
CA THR A 146 -3.14 24.63 1.86
C THR A 146 -3.01 23.85 0.54
N GLU A 147 -1.87 23.24 0.24
CA GLU A 147 -1.63 22.59 -1.05
C GLU A 147 -2.04 21.10 -1.09
N ALA A 148 -2.27 20.49 0.05
CA ALA A 148 -2.65 19.08 0.14
C ALA A 148 -4.14 18.81 -0.17
N GLN A 149 -4.92 19.84 -0.57
CA GLN A 149 -6.36 19.74 -0.86
C GLN A 149 -6.71 19.92 -2.34
N SER A 150 -5.74 19.94 -3.24
CA SER A 150 -5.98 20.07 -4.69
C SER A 150 -5.75 18.77 -5.43
#